data_302854690e70ce2754678a0c73d2c979
#
_entry.id   302854690e70ce2754678a0c73d2c979
#
_cell.length_a   1.000
_cell.length_b   1.000
_cell.length_c   1.000
_cell.angle_alpha   90.00
_cell.angle_beta   90.00
_cell.angle_gamma   90.00
#
_symmetry.space_group_name_H-M   'P 1'
#
loop_
_entity.id
_entity.type
_entity.pdbx_description
1 polymer ?
#
loop_
_entity_poly.entity_id
_entity_poly.type
_entity_poly.pdbx_seq_one_letter_code
_entity_poly.pdbx_strand_id
1 'polypeptide(L)'
;LGDVYKRQTQRGTTGYSYCIDDYGEDSVVPFDDGATAVQNLLAGKVDCVVIDKAPAQEYVKANAGLTILDTEYANEDYAIGMAKDNTALQEALNKALAELKADGTIQSIIDKYISAK
;
A
#
# COMPACT_ATOMS: atom_id res chain seq x y z
N LEU A 1 -20.71 -15.75 -15.39
CA LEU A 1 -19.92 -16.39 -14.35
C LEU A 1 -19.42 -15.29 -13.42
N GLY A 2 -19.89 -15.27 -12.17
CA GLY A 2 -19.41 -14.33 -11.17
C GLY A 2 -17.92 -14.48 -10.91
N ASP A 3 -17.27 -13.43 -10.42
CA ASP A 3 -15.89 -13.45 -9.99
C ASP A 3 -15.76 -14.41 -8.79
N VAL A 4 -15.00 -15.49 -8.95
CA VAL A 4 -14.81 -16.53 -7.93
C VAL A 4 -13.55 -16.33 -7.10
N TYR A 5 -12.72 -15.33 -7.43
CA TYR A 5 -11.47 -15.08 -6.73
C TYR A 5 -11.69 -14.37 -5.40
N LYS A 6 -10.97 -14.82 -4.38
CA LYS A 6 -10.92 -14.17 -3.06
C LYS A 6 -9.68 -13.32 -2.95
N ARG A 7 -9.88 -12.02 -2.82
CA ARG A 7 -8.84 -11.01 -2.64
C ARG A 7 -8.70 -10.68 -1.16
N GLN A 8 -7.50 -10.66 -0.67
CA GLN A 8 -7.23 -10.29 0.71
C GLN A 8 -6.55 -8.92 0.76
N THR A 9 -7.04 -8.05 1.66
CA THR A 9 -6.51 -6.71 1.86
C THR A 9 -6.43 -6.39 3.35
N GLN A 10 -5.60 -5.41 3.70
CA GLN A 10 -5.57 -4.91 5.07
C GLN A 10 -6.77 -3.98 5.32
N ARG A 11 -7.52 -4.26 6.38
CA ARG A 11 -8.66 -3.45 6.81
C ARG A 11 -8.28 -1.99 7.02
N GLY A 12 -9.12 -1.07 6.55
CA GLY A 12 -8.93 0.38 6.74
C GLY A 12 -7.87 1.01 5.84
N THR A 13 -7.40 0.31 4.81
CA THR A 13 -6.51 0.86 3.78
C THR A 13 -7.28 1.28 2.54
N THR A 14 -6.66 2.10 1.69
CA THR A 14 -7.21 2.47 0.38
C THR A 14 -7.36 1.23 -0.52
N GLY A 15 -6.42 0.29 -0.48
CA GLY A 15 -6.52 -0.98 -1.19
C GLY A 15 -7.75 -1.80 -0.82
N TYR A 16 -8.17 -1.76 0.46
CA TYR A 16 -9.42 -2.38 0.89
C TYR A 16 -10.63 -1.69 0.24
N SER A 17 -10.68 -0.37 0.27
CA SER A 17 -11.79 0.39 -0.33
C SER A 17 -11.89 0.15 -1.84
N TYR A 18 -10.78 0.21 -2.56
CA TYR A 18 -10.76 -0.07 -4.00
C TYR A 18 -11.26 -1.50 -4.33
N CYS A 19 -10.81 -2.49 -3.58
CA CYS A 19 -11.27 -3.86 -3.81
C CYS A 19 -12.78 -4.04 -3.55
N ILE A 20 -13.33 -3.40 -2.53
CA ILE A 20 -14.77 -3.42 -2.26
C ILE A 20 -15.55 -2.76 -3.40
N ASP A 21 -15.09 -1.60 -3.85
CA ASP A 21 -15.76 -0.82 -4.91
C ASP A 21 -15.74 -1.58 -6.25
N ASP A 22 -14.64 -2.25 -6.58
CA ASP A 22 -14.46 -2.92 -7.87
C ASP A 22 -15.05 -4.33 -7.91
N TYR A 23 -14.99 -5.09 -6.80
CA TYR A 23 -15.30 -6.53 -6.80
C TYR A 23 -16.43 -6.93 -5.85
N GLY A 24 -16.91 -6.01 -5.03
CA GLY A 24 -17.93 -6.27 -4.02
C GLY A 24 -17.38 -6.92 -2.75
N GLU A 25 -18.13 -6.75 -1.66
CA GLU A 25 -17.74 -7.17 -0.30
C GLU A 25 -17.52 -8.68 -0.18
N ASP A 26 -18.33 -9.48 -0.90
CA ASP A 26 -18.27 -10.95 -0.88
C ASP A 26 -16.96 -11.53 -1.45
N SER A 27 -16.27 -10.76 -2.30
CA SER A 27 -15.01 -11.15 -2.94
C SER A 27 -13.76 -10.64 -2.22
N VAL A 28 -13.94 -9.90 -1.11
CA VAL A 28 -12.85 -9.26 -0.37
C VAL A 28 -12.82 -9.77 1.06
N VAL A 29 -11.66 -10.29 1.48
CA VAL A 29 -11.43 -10.78 2.85
C VAL A 29 -10.53 -9.80 3.57
N PRO A 30 -11.04 -8.98 4.51
CA PRO A 30 -10.21 -8.04 5.25
C PRO A 30 -9.40 -8.73 6.33
N PHE A 31 -8.16 -8.30 6.51
CA PHE A 31 -7.28 -8.71 7.60
C PHE A 31 -6.71 -7.49 8.33
N ASP A 32 -6.25 -7.71 9.55
CA ASP A 32 -5.75 -6.63 10.38
C ASP A 32 -4.29 -6.26 10.06
N ASP A 33 -3.53 -7.18 9.44
CA ASP A 33 -2.15 -6.95 9.04
C ASP A 33 -1.76 -7.71 7.76
N GLY A 34 -0.76 -7.17 7.04
CA GLY A 34 -0.27 -7.75 5.79
C GLY A 34 0.39 -9.12 5.95
N ALA A 35 1.03 -9.41 7.08
CA ALA A 35 1.71 -10.68 7.30
C ALA A 35 0.69 -11.83 7.37
N THR A 36 -0.42 -11.64 8.09
CA THR A 36 -1.53 -12.59 8.14
C THR A 36 -2.14 -12.80 6.75
N ALA A 37 -2.28 -11.73 5.95
CA ALA A 37 -2.77 -11.82 4.59
C ALA A 37 -1.86 -12.73 3.73
N VAL A 38 -0.57 -12.52 3.77
CA VAL A 38 0.42 -13.32 3.04
C VAL A 38 0.42 -14.79 3.49
N GLN A 39 0.30 -15.06 4.78
CA GLN A 39 0.21 -16.44 5.28
C GLN A 39 -1.05 -17.17 4.77
N ASN A 40 -2.17 -16.49 4.65
CA ASN A 40 -3.38 -17.08 4.08
C ASN A 40 -3.25 -17.33 2.57
N LEU A 41 -2.55 -16.46 1.84
CA LEU A 41 -2.23 -16.69 0.43
C LEU A 41 -1.34 -17.94 0.27
N LEU A 42 -0.29 -18.07 1.06
CA LEU A 42 0.58 -19.26 1.06
C LEU A 42 -0.15 -20.54 1.45
N ALA A 43 -1.15 -20.44 2.31
CA ALA A 43 -2.00 -21.56 2.70
C ALA A 43 -3.12 -21.87 1.69
N GLY A 44 -3.23 -21.14 0.57
CA GLY A 44 -4.26 -21.34 -0.46
C GLY A 44 -5.68 -20.98 -0.03
N LYS A 45 -5.82 -20.16 1.01
CA LYS A 45 -7.14 -19.72 1.51
C LYS A 45 -7.70 -18.54 0.72
N VAL A 46 -6.83 -17.78 0.07
CA VAL A 46 -7.15 -16.66 -0.81
C VAL A 46 -6.31 -16.77 -2.08
N ASP A 47 -6.75 -16.12 -3.15
CA ASP A 47 -6.12 -16.21 -4.46
C ASP A 47 -5.06 -15.12 -4.68
N CYS A 48 -5.24 -13.96 -4.05
CA CYS A 48 -4.26 -12.87 -4.09
C CYS A 48 -4.36 -11.98 -2.85
N VAL A 49 -3.33 -11.15 -2.67
CA VAL A 49 -3.27 -10.07 -1.67
C VAL A 49 -3.08 -8.75 -2.40
N VAL A 50 -3.90 -7.75 -2.09
CA VAL A 50 -3.74 -6.38 -2.57
C VAL A 50 -3.17 -5.54 -1.44
N ILE A 51 -1.98 -5.02 -1.66
CA ILE A 51 -1.18 -4.31 -0.65
C ILE A 51 -0.22 -3.34 -1.37
N ASP A 52 0.29 -2.35 -0.67
CA ASP A 52 1.30 -1.44 -1.19
C ASP A 52 2.53 -2.17 -1.74
N LYS A 53 3.10 -1.65 -2.83
CA LYS A 53 4.21 -2.28 -3.55
C LYS A 53 5.43 -2.55 -2.67
N ALA A 54 5.81 -1.61 -1.83
CA ALA A 54 7.01 -1.74 -1.01
C ALA A 54 6.91 -2.89 0.02
N PRO A 55 5.85 -2.99 0.86
CA PRO A 55 5.62 -4.19 1.67
C PRO A 55 5.51 -5.48 0.85
N ALA A 56 4.85 -5.46 -0.32
CA ALA A 56 4.73 -6.63 -1.19
C ALA A 56 6.11 -7.16 -1.60
N GLN A 57 7.03 -6.29 -1.96
CA GLN A 57 8.41 -6.66 -2.33
C GLN A 57 9.14 -7.37 -1.19
N GLU A 58 8.99 -6.89 0.04
CA GLU A 58 9.61 -7.54 1.22
C GLU A 58 9.00 -8.92 1.50
N TYR A 59 7.68 -9.07 1.37
CA TYR A 59 7.03 -10.37 1.52
C TYR A 59 7.46 -11.38 0.45
N VAL A 60 7.59 -10.96 -0.80
CA VAL A 60 8.07 -11.84 -1.89
C VAL A 60 9.51 -12.26 -1.68
N LYS A 61 10.38 -11.39 -1.17
CA LYS A 61 11.76 -11.77 -0.80
C LYS A 61 11.82 -12.79 0.33
N ALA A 62 10.96 -12.63 1.33
CA ALA A 62 10.95 -13.47 2.51
C ALA A 62 10.23 -14.81 2.31
N ASN A 63 9.42 -14.96 1.26
CA ASN A 63 8.57 -16.14 1.06
C ASN A 63 8.67 -16.63 -0.39
N ALA A 64 9.25 -17.83 -0.57
CA ALA A 64 9.30 -18.47 -1.88
C ALA A 64 7.89 -18.81 -2.40
N GLY A 65 7.71 -18.76 -3.71
CA GLY A 65 6.45 -19.11 -4.37
C GLY A 65 5.46 -17.96 -4.51
N LEU A 66 5.81 -16.75 -4.05
CA LEU A 66 5.05 -15.54 -4.28
C LEU A 66 5.61 -14.74 -5.46
N THR A 67 4.73 -14.02 -6.14
CA THR A 67 5.09 -13.06 -7.19
C THR A 67 4.25 -11.81 -7.07
N ILE A 68 4.79 -10.69 -7.53
CA ILE A 68 4.03 -9.45 -7.71
C ILE A 68 3.59 -9.41 -9.17
N LEU A 69 2.31 -9.15 -9.41
CA LEU A 69 1.80 -8.98 -10.77
C LEU A 69 2.39 -7.70 -11.37
N ASP A 70 2.71 -7.75 -12.66
CA ASP A 70 3.34 -6.65 -13.39
C ASP A 70 2.31 -5.59 -13.87
N THR A 71 1.23 -5.44 -13.12
CA THR A 71 0.16 -4.47 -13.38
C THR A 71 -0.03 -3.57 -12.18
N GLU A 72 -0.04 -2.27 -12.40
CA GLU A 72 -0.43 -1.32 -11.35
C GLU A 72 -1.95 -1.39 -11.14
N TYR A 73 -2.36 -1.66 -9.89
CA TYR A 73 -3.78 -1.65 -9.53
C TYR A 73 -4.28 -0.22 -9.24
N ALA A 74 -3.50 0.54 -8.48
CA ALA A 74 -3.73 1.96 -8.21
C ALA A 74 -2.40 2.68 -8.06
N ASN A 75 -2.36 3.94 -8.46
CA ASN A 75 -1.23 4.82 -8.22
C ASN A 75 -1.70 5.97 -7.33
N GLU A 76 -1.07 6.14 -6.18
CA GLU A 76 -1.51 7.07 -5.15
C GLU A 76 -0.43 8.07 -4.78
N ASP A 77 -0.86 9.31 -4.51
CA ASP A 77 -0.03 10.33 -3.90
C ASP A 77 -0.33 10.43 -2.40
N TYR A 78 0.70 10.65 -1.62
CA TYR A 78 0.57 10.91 -0.18
C TYR A 78 0.62 12.40 0.10
N ALA A 79 -0.20 12.85 1.04
CA ALA A 79 -0.25 14.26 1.44
C ALA A 79 -0.39 14.40 2.96
N ILE A 80 0.02 15.55 3.48
CA ILE A 80 -0.17 15.93 4.89
C ILE A 80 -1.50 16.67 4.99
N GLY A 81 -2.46 16.12 5.73
CA GLY A 81 -3.72 16.78 6.02
C GLY A 81 -3.59 17.78 7.17
N MET A 82 -4.25 18.94 7.04
CA MET A 82 -4.28 19.97 8.08
C MET A 82 -5.59 20.77 8.02
N ALA A 83 -5.87 21.58 9.03
CA ALA A 83 -7.02 22.50 9.01
C ALA A 83 -6.87 23.51 7.85
N LYS A 84 -7.97 23.78 7.13
CA LYS A 84 -7.97 24.61 5.92
C LYS A 84 -7.53 26.06 6.15
N ASP A 85 -7.74 26.57 7.35
CA ASP A 85 -7.42 27.93 7.76
C ASP A 85 -5.99 28.08 8.32
N ASN A 86 -5.26 26.96 8.49
CA ASN A 86 -3.89 26.99 8.99
C ASN A 86 -2.85 27.19 7.87
N THR A 87 -2.97 28.34 7.19
CA THR A 87 -2.09 28.67 6.04
C THR A 87 -0.63 28.82 6.44
N ALA A 88 -0.34 29.32 7.64
CA ALA A 88 1.02 29.47 8.13
C ALA A 88 1.73 28.10 8.29
N LEU A 89 1.02 27.08 8.79
CA LEU A 89 1.54 25.73 8.87
C LEU A 89 1.74 25.12 7.48
N GLN A 90 0.80 25.34 6.56
CA GLN A 90 0.90 24.87 5.18
C GLN A 90 2.15 25.39 4.48
N GLU A 91 2.38 26.71 4.58
CA GLU A 91 3.57 27.35 3.98
C GLU A 91 4.87 26.82 4.58
N ALA A 92 4.91 26.69 5.92
CA ALA A 92 6.10 26.17 6.62
C ALA A 92 6.41 24.71 6.21
N LEU A 93 5.39 23.83 6.14
CA LEU A 93 5.56 22.45 5.73
C LEU A 93 5.96 22.32 4.26
N ASN A 94 5.33 23.07 3.37
CA ASN A 94 5.68 23.06 1.94
C ASN A 94 7.11 23.54 1.71
N LYS A 95 7.55 24.57 2.43
CA LYS A 95 8.93 25.05 2.37
C LYS A 95 9.91 23.99 2.85
N ALA A 96 9.66 23.39 4.02
CA ALA A 96 10.50 22.32 4.58
C ALA A 96 10.58 21.10 3.63
N LEU A 97 9.45 20.67 3.06
CA LEU A 97 9.44 19.58 2.09
C LEU A 97 10.22 19.89 0.83
N ALA A 98 10.15 21.14 0.33
CA ALA A 98 10.91 21.56 -0.83
C ALA A 98 12.43 21.53 -0.55
N GLU A 99 12.87 22.00 0.63
CA GLU A 99 14.25 21.95 1.07
C GLU A 99 14.76 20.51 1.20
N LEU A 100 14.00 19.64 1.86
CA LEU A 100 14.33 18.22 2.06
C LEU A 100 14.33 17.41 0.76
N LYS A 101 13.55 17.80 -0.24
CA LYS A 101 13.63 17.24 -1.59
C LYS A 101 14.88 17.70 -2.31
N ALA A 102 15.20 18.98 -2.22
CA ALA A 102 16.33 19.58 -2.93
C ALA A 102 17.69 19.07 -2.41
N ASP A 103 17.81 18.83 -1.10
CA ASP A 103 19.04 18.34 -0.48
C ASP A 103 19.18 16.80 -0.51
N GLY A 104 18.18 16.08 -1.03
CA GLY A 104 18.18 14.62 -1.15
C GLY A 104 17.79 13.86 0.12
N THR A 105 17.44 14.56 1.20
CA THR A 105 17.07 13.92 2.48
C THR A 105 15.85 13.01 2.33
N ILE A 106 14.79 13.44 1.61
CA ILE A 106 13.61 12.61 1.37
C ILE A 106 13.99 11.35 0.60
N GLN A 107 14.80 11.45 -0.44
CA GLN A 107 15.24 10.28 -1.20
C GLN A 107 16.03 9.31 -0.32
N SER A 108 16.93 9.82 0.52
CA SER A 108 17.69 9.00 1.47
C SER A 108 16.80 8.24 2.47
N ILE A 109 15.70 8.88 2.93
CA ILE A 109 14.72 8.23 3.80
C ILE A 109 13.96 7.13 3.04
N ILE A 110 13.50 7.42 1.81
CA ILE A 110 12.84 6.45 0.95
C ILE A 110 13.75 5.24 0.73
N ASP A 111 15.00 5.46 0.34
CA ASP A 111 15.98 4.42 0.08
C ASP A 111 16.26 3.55 1.33
N LYS A 112 16.20 4.16 2.51
CA LYS A 112 16.44 3.46 3.77
C LYS A 112 15.27 2.59 4.23
N TYR A 113 14.05 3.06 4.05
CA TYR A 113 12.86 2.45 4.70
C TYR A 113 11.87 1.83 3.72
N ILE A 114 11.85 2.26 2.47
CA ILE A 114 10.84 1.88 1.48
C ILE A 114 11.44 1.12 0.30
N SER A 115 12.71 1.36 -0.06
CA SER A 115 13.30 0.63 -1.17
C SER A 115 13.57 -0.82 -0.81
N ALA A 116 13.15 -1.70 -1.72
CA ALA A 116 13.58 -3.08 -1.75
C ALA A 116 15.09 -3.11 -2.02
N LYS A 117 15.88 -3.50 -1.04
CA LYS A 117 17.26 -3.87 -1.26
C LYS A 117 17.35 -5.28 -1.80
#